data_ffbd23767b2f5b995d156173237e70a3
#
_entry.id   ffbd23767b2f5b995d156173237e70a3
#
_cell.length_a   1.000
_cell.length_b   1.000
_cell.length_c   1.000
_cell.angle_alpha   90.00
_cell.angle_beta   90.00
_cell.angle_gamma   90.00
#
_symmetry.space_group_name_H-M   'P 1'
#
loop_
_entity.id
_entity.type
_entity.pdbx_description
1 polymer ?
#
loop_
_entity_poly.entity_id
_entity_poly.type
_entity_poly.pdbx_seq_one_letter_code
_entity_poly.pdbx_strand_id
1 'polypeptide(L)'
;SNYDAILHVAGIAHVSTDPKMQNLYYKVNRDLTIKIAKKAKKDGVKQFIFMSSIIVYGESQKNRAIITEETIPTPSNFYGKSKLEAEKGIEALKSDSFKSVIVRPPMIYGKGSKGNYPKLAKVAKKLPIFPDVDNQRSMLYIDNLCEFLHLMIKNEESGLFFPQNKEFVKTSEMVQFIAKTHKKRIRLVRFLNPIINVMIGRSAIVNKMFGNLVYDKNLSKYKQNYQIRD
;
A
#
# COMPACT_ATOMS: atom_id res chain seq x y z
N SER A 1 -1.85 30.61 -6.87
CA SER A 1 -1.01 29.48 -7.29
C SER A 1 -1.13 29.26 -8.79
N ASN A 2 -0.03 28.85 -9.43
CA ASN A 2 -0.07 28.42 -10.84
C ASN A 2 -0.39 26.90 -10.96
N TYR A 3 -0.75 26.27 -9.85
CA TYR A 3 -1.04 24.82 -9.78
C TYR A 3 -2.46 24.59 -9.27
N ASP A 4 -3.23 23.74 -9.94
CA ASP A 4 -4.58 23.36 -9.51
C ASP A 4 -4.56 22.22 -8.51
N ALA A 5 -3.62 21.28 -8.67
CA ALA A 5 -3.48 20.11 -7.79
C ALA A 5 -2.02 19.84 -7.42
N ILE A 6 -1.82 19.27 -6.23
CA ILE A 6 -0.53 18.73 -5.78
C ILE A 6 -0.69 17.26 -5.47
N LEU A 7 0.10 16.42 -6.16
CA LEU A 7 0.25 15.01 -5.83
C LEU A 7 1.49 14.83 -4.91
N HIS A 8 1.24 14.59 -3.63
CA HIS A 8 2.29 14.43 -2.63
C HIS A 8 2.66 12.95 -2.44
N VAL A 9 3.71 12.54 -3.12
CA VAL A 9 4.27 11.18 -3.05
C VAL A 9 5.55 11.09 -2.20
N ALA A 10 6.07 12.23 -1.74
CA ALA A 10 7.27 12.26 -0.92
C ALA A 10 7.04 11.60 0.44
N GLY A 11 8.01 10.82 0.88
CA GLY A 11 7.93 10.13 2.16
C GLY A 11 8.94 9.00 2.30
N ILE A 12 9.13 8.54 3.53
CA ILE A 12 9.93 7.37 3.85
C ILE A 12 8.97 6.17 3.86
N ALA A 13 9.08 5.30 2.84
CA ALA A 13 8.12 4.23 2.58
C ALA A 13 8.56 2.84 3.06
N HIS A 14 9.82 2.65 3.45
CA HIS A 14 10.31 1.34 3.87
C HIS A 14 10.27 1.23 5.38
N VAL A 15 9.61 0.19 5.88
CA VAL A 15 9.51 -0.05 7.32
C VAL A 15 10.89 -0.38 7.87
N SER A 16 11.45 0.53 8.68
CA SER A 16 12.58 0.27 9.55
C SER A 16 12.07 -0.19 10.92
N THR A 17 12.78 -1.11 11.54
CA THR A 17 12.56 -1.53 12.94
C THR A 17 13.50 -0.79 13.88
N ASP A 18 14.42 0.05 13.38
CA ASP A 18 15.35 0.83 14.19
C ASP A 18 14.60 1.99 14.87
N PRO A 19 14.50 2.00 16.22
CA PRO A 19 13.83 3.07 16.96
C PRO A 19 14.40 4.46 16.69
N LYS A 20 15.69 4.57 16.35
CA LYS A 20 16.36 5.84 16.03
C LYS A 20 15.75 6.53 14.82
N MET A 21 15.16 5.76 13.92
CA MET A 21 14.51 6.29 12.72
C MET A 21 13.12 6.86 12.99
N GLN A 22 12.49 6.57 14.13
CA GLN A 22 11.12 6.98 14.44
C GLN A 22 10.90 8.49 14.24
N ASN A 23 11.74 9.33 14.83
CA ASN A 23 11.62 10.78 14.70
C ASN A 23 11.69 11.26 13.25
N LEU A 24 12.54 10.62 12.44
CA LEU A 24 12.67 10.95 11.02
C LEU A 24 11.37 10.62 10.24
N TYR A 25 10.72 9.49 10.55
CA TYR A 25 9.43 9.16 9.92
C TYR A 25 8.35 10.18 10.27
N TYR A 26 8.23 10.60 11.51
CA TYR A 26 7.27 11.64 11.88
C TYR A 26 7.59 12.98 11.23
N LYS A 27 8.85 13.40 11.26
CA LYS A 27 9.29 14.64 10.64
C LYS A 27 9.00 14.70 9.13
N VAL A 28 9.23 13.58 8.40
CA VAL A 28 9.08 13.53 6.96
C VAL A 28 7.64 13.18 6.55
N ASN A 29 7.08 12.09 7.09
CA ASN A 29 5.77 11.60 6.63
C ASN A 29 4.60 12.38 7.19
N ARG A 30 4.73 12.97 8.39
CA ARG A 30 3.67 13.75 9.04
C ARG A 30 3.91 15.25 8.90
N ASP A 31 4.98 15.75 9.53
CA ASP A 31 5.17 17.20 9.72
C ASP A 31 5.41 17.92 8.40
N LEU A 32 6.30 17.39 7.57
CA LEU A 32 6.57 17.95 6.24
C LEU A 32 5.29 17.88 5.36
N THR A 33 4.58 16.75 5.37
CA THR A 33 3.34 16.58 4.61
C THR A 33 2.29 17.61 5.00
N ILE A 34 2.04 17.79 6.31
CA ILE A 34 1.07 18.77 6.81
C ILE A 34 1.53 20.20 6.48
N LYS A 35 2.84 20.47 6.59
CA LYS A 35 3.40 21.79 6.23
C LYS A 35 3.19 22.11 4.76
N ILE A 36 3.41 21.13 3.86
CA ILE A 36 3.19 21.31 2.42
C ILE A 36 1.72 21.50 2.13
N ALA A 37 0.81 20.71 2.74
CA ALA A 37 -0.63 20.85 2.55
C ALA A 37 -1.14 22.22 3.02
N LYS A 38 -0.67 22.72 4.18
CA LYS A 38 -0.99 24.07 4.67
C LYS A 38 -0.51 25.16 3.69
N LYS A 39 0.71 25.00 3.16
CA LYS A 39 1.26 25.94 2.17
C LYS A 39 0.44 25.91 0.88
N ALA A 40 0.10 24.70 0.38
CA ALA A 40 -0.72 24.53 -0.80
C ALA A 40 -2.09 25.26 -0.65
N LYS A 41 -2.77 25.04 0.47
CA LYS A 41 -4.04 25.74 0.78
C LYS A 41 -3.87 27.26 0.80
N LYS A 42 -2.84 27.74 1.48
CA LYS A 42 -2.55 29.20 1.55
C LYS A 42 -2.27 29.80 0.16
N ASP A 43 -1.64 29.06 -0.73
CA ASP A 43 -1.32 29.51 -2.08
C ASP A 43 -2.45 29.33 -3.10
N GLY A 44 -3.63 28.90 -2.64
CA GLY A 44 -4.83 28.77 -3.48
C GLY A 44 -4.82 27.52 -4.38
N VAL A 45 -4.06 26.48 -4.04
CA VAL A 45 -4.18 25.17 -4.68
C VAL A 45 -5.54 24.56 -4.32
N LYS A 46 -6.27 24.05 -5.30
CA LYS A 46 -7.62 23.54 -5.10
C LYS A 46 -7.66 22.11 -4.56
N GLN A 47 -6.67 21.26 -4.92
CA GLN A 47 -6.65 19.84 -4.57
C GLN A 47 -5.29 19.40 -4.06
N PHE A 48 -5.29 18.62 -2.97
CA PHE A 48 -4.09 18.00 -2.41
C PHE A 48 -4.29 16.49 -2.30
N ILE A 49 -3.53 15.73 -3.07
CA ILE A 49 -3.59 14.26 -3.11
C ILE A 49 -2.43 13.69 -2.31
N PHE A 50 -2.73 12.96 -1.25
CA PHE A 50 -1.74 12.36 -0.36
C PHE A 50 -1.65 10.84 -0.55
N MET A 51 -0.44 10.37 -0.82
CA MET A 51 -0.15 8.94 -0.88
C MET A 51 0.08 8.39 0.53
N SER A 52 -0.97 7.80 1.10
CA SER A 52 -0.91 7.02 2.34
C SER A 52 -0.54 5.55 2.06
N SER A 53 -1.06 4.61 2.79
CA SER A 53 -0.78 3.17 2.61
C SER A 53 -1.77 2.29 3.36
N ILE A 54 -2.00 1.08 2.88
CA ILE A 54 -2.73 0.00 3.59
C ILE A 54 -2.13 -0.30 4.99
N ILE A 55 -0.84 0.03 5.20
CA ILE A 55 -0.14 -0.23 6.47
C ILE A 55 -0.74 0.53 7.67
N VAL A 56 -1.56 1.54 7.44
CA VAL A 56 -2.31 2.23 8.52
C VAL A 56 -3.26 1.28 9.27
N TYR A 57 -3.64 0.18 8.63
CA TYR A 57 -4.41 -0.90 9.26
C TYR A 57 -3.55 -1.92 10.01
N GLY A 58 -2.23 -1.73 10.03
CA GLY A 58 -1.26 -2.64 10.64
C GLY A 58 -0.71 -3.67 9.64
N GLU A 59 0.10 -4.59 10.14
CA GLU A 59 0.74 -5.62 9.31
C GLU A 59 -0.21 -6.79 9.01
N SER A 60 0.11 -7.54 7.97
CA SER A 60 -0.63 -8.76 7.59
C SER A 60 -0.62 -9.81 8.71
N GLN A 61 -1.74 -10.53 8.88
CA GLN A 61 -1.94 -11.57 9.88
C GLN A 61 -2.64 -12.78 9.25
N LYS A 62 -2.56 -13.97 9.88
CA LYS A 62 -3.16 -15.20 9.36
C LYS A 62 -4.68 -15.07 9.21
N ASN A 63 -5.35 -14.66 10.26
CA ASN A 63 -6.82 -14.61 10.35
C ASN A 63 -7.33 -13.17 10.29
N ARG A 64 -6.62 -12.29 9.56
CA ARG A 64 -7.08 -10.92 9.41
C ARG A 64 -8.36 -10.89 8.61
N ALA A 65 -9.37 -10.25 9.18
CA ALA A 65 -10.57 -9.92 8.44
C ALA A 65 -10.26 -9.02 7.22
N ILE A 66 -11.08 -9.11 6.20
CA ILE A 66 -11.06 -8.19 5.07
C ILE A 66 -11.26 -6.77 5.59
N ILE A 67 -10.46 -5.83 5.09
CA ILE A 67 -10.60 -4.42 5.45
C ILE A 67 -11.82 -3.87 4.73
N THR A 68 -12.79 -3.41 5.51
CA THR A 68 -14.03 -2.77 5.07
C THR A 68 -14.02 -1.29 5.43
N GLU A 69 -15.08 -0.58 5.10
CA GLU A 69 -15.25 0.84 5.44
C GLU A 69 -15.26 1.06 6.96
N GLU A 70 -15.83 0.11 7.72
CA GLU A 70 -15.93 0.18 9.19
C GLU A 70 -14.62 -0.22 9.89
N THR A 71 -13.63 -0.72 9.14
CA THR A 71 -12.37 -1.18 9.75
C THR A 71 -11.57 0.02 10.28
N ILE A 72 -11.36 0.04 11.59
CA ILE A 72 -10.60 1.10 12.25
C ILE A 72 -9.10 0.92 11.97
N PRO A 73 -8.38 1.95 11.49
CA PRO A 73 -6.94 1.91 11.33
C PRO A 73 -6.20 1.69 12.66
N THR A 74 -5.37 0.65 12.72
CA THR A 74 -4.58 0.27 13.91
C THR A 74 -3.12 0.01 13.53
N PRO A 75 -2.34 1.06 13.17
CA PRO A 75 -0.97 0.88 12.71
C PRO A 75 -0.07 0.33 13.81
N SER A 76 0.66 -0.75 13.50
CA SER A 76 1.54 -1.45 14.44
C SER A 76 2.97 -0.90 14.49
N ASN A 77 3.36 -0.03 13.57
CA ASN A 77 4.70 0.52 13.47
C ASN A 77 4.68 2.04 13.23
N PHE A 78 5.82 2.70 13.43
CA PHE A 78 5.90 4.16 13.31
C PHE A 78 5.72 4.68 11.87
N TYR A 79 5.97 3.85 10.85
CA TYR A 79 5.64 4.20 9.47
C TYR A 79 4.12 4.36 9.29
N GLY A 80 3.34 3.34 9.66
CA GLY A 80 1.88 3.41 9.60
C GLY A 80 1.30 4.51 10.48
N LYS A 81 1.84 4.66 11.72
CA LYS A 81 1.43 5.73 12.63
C LYS A 81 1.66 7.12 12.02
N SER A 82 2.87 7.38 11.48
CA SER A 82 3.19 8.68 10.87
C SER A 82 2.33 9.00 9.65
N LYS A 83 1.97 7.98 8.84
CA LYS A 83 1.03 8.15 7.72
C LYS A 83 -0.38 8.47 8.20
N LEU A 84 -0.90 7.75 9.18
CA LEU A 84 -2.24 7.99 9.73
C LEU A 84 -2.36 9.37 10.39
N GLU A 85 -1.33 9.82 11.10
CA GLU A 85 -1.32 11.17 11.67
C GLU A 85 -1.25 12.27 10.60
N ALA A 86 -0.55 12.01 9.48
CA ALA A 86 -0.56 12.91 8.34
C ALA A 86 -1.95 13.02 7.71
N GLU A 87 -2.66 11.88 7.53
CA GLU A 87 -4.04 11.87 7.03
C GLU A 87 -4.94 12.77 7.88
N LYS A 88 -4.91 12.60 9.21
CA LYS A 88 -5.70 13.44 10.14
C LYS A 88 -5.37 14.93 9.99
N GLY A 89 -4.08 15.26 9.86
CA GLY A 89 -3.65 16.64 9.68
C GLY A 89 -4.08 17.25 8.34
N ILE A 90 -4.15 16.46 7.28
CA ILE A 90 -4.64 16.89 5.96
C ILE A 90 -6.16 17.03 5.97
N GLU A 91 -6.88 16.06 6.55
CA GLU A 91 -8.35 16.08 6.65
C GLU A 91 -8.84 17.34 7.38
N ALA A 92 -8.14 17.75 8.44
CA ALA A 92 -8.44 18.99 9.17
C ALA A 92 -8.27 20.28 8.33
N LEU A 93 -7.61 20.21 7.16
CA LEU A 93 -7.44 21.34 6.25
C LEU A 93 -8.55 21.44 5.19
N LYS A 94 -9.34 20.39 5.02
CA LYS A 94 -10.41 20.30 4.02
C LYS A 94 -11.39 21.47 4.15
N SER A 95 -11.80 22.02 3.02
CA SER A 95 -12.82 23.06 2.92
C SER A 95 -13.39 23.07 1.50
N ASP A 96 -14.40 23.88 1.21
CA ASP A 96 -14.99 24.01 -0.12
C ASP A 96 -13.95 24.44 -1.17
N SER A 97 -12.97 25.27 -0.77
CA SER A 97 -11.90 25.76 -1.64
C SER A 97 -10.63 24.89 -1.63
N PHE A 98 -10.56 23.82 -0.79
CA PHE A 98 -9.40 22.95 -0.68
C PHE A 98 -9.82 21.49 -0.47
N LYS A 99 -9.82 20.75 -1.57
CA LYS A 99 -10.16 19.34 -1.59
C LYS A 99 -8.98 18.48 -1.14
N SER A 100 -9.17 17.59 -0.18
CA SER A 100 -8.17 16.60 0.24
C SER A 100 -8.52 15.23 -0.30
N VAL A 101 -7.57 14.59 -0.97
CA VAL A 101 -7.65 13.19 -1.42
C VAL A 101 -6.62 12.39 -0.67
N ILE A 102 -7.06 11.38 0.06
CA ILE A 102 -6.19 10.42 0.75
C ILE A 102 -6.29 9.10 0.03
N VAL A 103 -5.17 8.63 -0.50
CA VAL A 103 -5.10 7.34 -1.20
C VAL A 103 -4.34 6.35 -0.31
N ARG A 104 -4.96 5.21 0.04
CA ARG A 104 -4.36 4.12 0.79
C ARG A 104 -4.05 2.94 -0.13
N PRO A 105 -3.02 3.00 -0.98
CA PRO A 105 -2.71 1.89 -1.87
C PRO A 105 -2.21 0.68 -1.07
N PRO A 106 -2.47 -0.55 -1.56
CA PRO A 106 -1.81 -1.76 -1.09
C PRO A 106 -0.37 -1.84 -1.61
N MET A 107 0.22 -3.02 -1.66
CA MET A 107 1.55 -3.20 -2.25
C MET A 107 1.53 -2.83 -3.74
N ILE A 108 2.26 -1.78 -4.09
CA ILE A 108 2.43 -1.35 -5.48
C ILE A 108 3.55 -2.18 -6.12
N TYR A 109 3.32 -2.65 -7.35
CA TYR A 109 4.31 -3.39 -8.15
C TYR A 109 4.33 -2.91 -9.60
N GLY A 110 5.42 -3.23 -10.29
CA GLY A 110 5.67 -2.84 -11.68
C GLY A 110 7.16 -2.64 -11.93
N LYS A 111 7.49 -2.19 -13.14
CA LYS A 111 8.89 -1.92 -13.52
C LYS A 111 9.50 -0.85 -12.60
N GLY A 112 10.65 -1.14 -12.02
CA GLY A 112 11.35 -0.21 -11.12
C GLY A 112 10.79 -0.13 -9.70
N SER A 113 9.78 -0.95 -9.33
CA SER A 113 9.24 -0.94 -7.98
C SER A 113 10.31 -1.29 -6.95
N LYS A 114 10.29 -0.56 -5.82
CA LYS A 114 11.12 -0.81 -4.63
C LYS A 114 10.28 -1.53 -3.57
N GLY A 115 10.89 -2.20 -2.61
CA GLY A 115 10.17 -2.82 -1.48
C GLY A 115 10.11 -4.34 -1.54
N ASN A 116 8.93 -4.94 -1.34
CA ASN A 116 8.82 -6.39 -1.18
C ASN A 116 8.89 -7.17 -2.49
N TYR A 117 8.45 -6.61 -3.61
CA TYR A 117 8.49 -7.27 -4.92
C TYR A 117 9.92 -7.72 -5.32
N PRO A 118 10.96 -6.86 -5.28
CA PRO A 118 12.33 -7.30 -5.55
C PRO A 118 12.83 -8.42 -4.62
N LYS A 119 12.36 -8.44 -3.36
CA LYS A 119 12.71 -9.51 -2.41
C LYS A 119 12.08 -10.84 -2.82
N LEU A 120 10.81 -10.82 -3.21
CA LEU A 120 10.12 -11.99 -3.76
C LEU A 120 10.78 -12.48 -5.05
N ALA A 121 11.17 -11.56 -5.94
CA ALA A 121 11.90 -11.89 -7.16
C ALA A 121 13.26 -12.55 -6.87
N LYS A 122 13.97 -12.10 -5.83
CA LYS A 122 15.23 -12.72 -5.40
C LYS A 122 15.02 -14.14 -4.89
N VAL A 123 13.95 -14.37 -4.13
CA VAL A 123 13.55 -15.70 -3.64
C VAL A 123 13.20 -16.61 -4.82
N ALA A 124 12.34 -16.13 -5.74
CA ALA A 124 11.90 -16.86 -6.92
C ALA A 124 13.06 -17.32 -7.83
N LYS A 125 14.13 -16.53 -7.89
CA LYS A 125 15.34 -16.87 -8.69
C LYS A 125 16.24 -17.88 -8.02
N LYS A 126 16.23 -17.97 -6.67
CA LYS A 126 17.21 -18.74 -5.91
C LYS A 126 16.68 -20.08 -5.41
N LEU A 127 15.40 -20.18 -5.09
CA LEU A 127 14.84 -21.36 -4.45
C LEU A 127 14.23 -22.31 -5.48
N PRO A 128 14.49 -23.62 -5.38
CA PRO A 128 13.86 -24.65 -6.22
C PRO A 128 12.44 -24.99 -5.76
N ILE A 129 12.13 -24.78 -4.47
CA ILE A 129 10.82 -25.02 -3.87
C ILE A 129 10.35 -23.79 -3.09
N PHE A 130 9.02 -23.63 -2.95
CA PHE A 130 8.41 -22.56 -2.17
C PHE A 130 7.12 -23.06 -1.50
N PRO A 131 6.79 -22.61 -0.26
CA PRO A 131 5.57 -23.02 0.43
C PRO A 131 4.30 -22.59 -0.34
N ASP A 132 3.35 -23.53 -0.49
CA ASP A 132 2.03 -23.25 -1.08
C ASP A 132 1.04 -22.87 0.01
N VAL A 133 1.22 -21.68 0.60
CA VAL A 133 0.33 -21.16 1.63
C VAL A 133 -0.85 -20.43 0.99
N ASP A 134 -2.04 -20.75 1.45
CA ASP A 134 -3.26 -20.12 0.99
C ASP A 134 -3.45 -18.78 1.72
N ASN A 135 -2.94 -17.71 1.11
CA ASN A 135 -3.06 -16.34 1.59
C ASN A 135 -3.59 -15.42 0.49
N GLN A 136 -4.19 -14.31 0.90
CA GLN A 136 -4.71 -13.30 0.00
C GLN A 136 -4.10 -11.93 0.29
N ARG A 137 -3.74 -11.22 -0.76
CA ARG A 137 -3.18 -9.88 -0.69
C ARG A 137 -3.77 -8.97 -1.75
N SER A 138 -4.22 -7.81 -1.33
CA SER A 138 -4.46 -6.72 -2.27
C SER A 138 -3.14 -6.24 -2.84
N MET A 139 -3.10 -6.00 -4.13
CA MET A 139 -1.98 -5.42 -4.83
C MET A 139 -2.47 -4.39 -5.85
N LEU A 140 -1.58 -3.51 -6.28
CA LEU A 140 -1.90 -2.50 -7.27
C LEU A 140 -0.76 -2.38 -8.28
N TYR A 141 -1.06 -2.59 -9.56
CA TYR A 141 -0.09 -2.36 -10.62
C TYR A 141 0.14 -0.87 -10.82
N ILE A 142 1.39 -0.47 -11.11
CA ILE A 142 1.75 0.95 -11.17
C ILE A 142 0.94 1.74 -12.20
N ASP A 143 0.64 1.15 -13.37
CA ASP A 143 -0.14 1.85 -14.40
C ASP A 143 -1.59 2.07 -13.94
N ASN A 144 -2.19 1.11 -13.20
CA ASN A 144 -3.51 1.24 -12.61
C ASN A 144 -3.54 2.36 -11.54
N LEU A 145 -2.46 2.48 -10.75
CA LEU A 145 -2.31 3.58 -9.81
C LEU A 145 -2.21 4.93 -10.53
N CYS A 146 -1.40 5.01 -11.59
CA CYS A 146 -1.24 6.24 -12.36
C CYS A 146 -2.58 6.69 -12.97
N GLU A 147 -3.34 5.75 -13.57
CA GLU A 147 -4.66 6.05 -14.10
C GLU A 147 -5.63 6.46 -12.99
N PHE A 148 -5.61 5.77 -11.84
CA PHE A 148 -6.42 6.17 -10.70
C PHE A 148 -6.13 7.61 -10.26
N LEU A 149 -4.87 7.98 -10.12
CA LEU A 149 -4.46 9.33 -9.71
C LEU A 149 -4.82 10.38 -10.77
N HIS A 150 -4.70 10.04 -12.06
CA HIS A 150 -5.18 10.89 -13.15
C HIS A 150 -6.67 11.18 -13.01
N LEU A 151 -7.48 10.15 -12.75
CA LEU A 151 -8.92 10.30 -12.55
C LEU A 151 -9.26 11.12 -11.29
N MET A 152 -8.48 11.01 -10.21
CA MET A 152 -8.65 11.83 -9.00
C MET A 152 -8.47 13.33 -9.32
N ILE A 153 -7.46 13.66 -10.14
CA ILE A 153 -7.20 15.04 -10.56
C ILE A 153 -8.28 15.51 -11.53
N LYS A 154 -8.54 14.74 -12.58
CA LYS A 154 -9.50 15.07 -13.63
C LYS A 154 -10.90 15.33 -13.11
N ASN A 155 -11.34 14.56 -12.12
CA ASN A 155 -12.69 14.64 -11.55
C ASN A 155 -12.73 15.54 -10.29
N GLU A 156 -11.63 16.17 -9.94
CA GLU A 156 -11.50 16.99 -8.73
C GLU A 156 -12.04 16.30 -7.48
N GLU A 157 -11.68 15.06 -7.27
CA GLU A 157 -12.20 14.24 -6.17
C GLU A 157 -11.76 14.76 -4.79
N SER A 158 -12.48 14.31 -3.78
CA SER A 158 -12.17 14.58 -2.36
C SER A 158 -12.61 13.38 -1.54
N GLY A 159 -11.80 13.00 -0.54
CA GLY A 159 -12.12 11.90 0.37
C GLY A 159 -11.03 10.85 0.46
N LEU A 160 -11.42 9.67 0.95
CA LEU A 160 -10.54 8.54 1.21
C LEU A 160 -10.78 7.42 0.18
N PHE A 161 -9.69 6.91 -0.41
CA PHE A 161 -9.76 5.94 -1.51
C PHE A 161 -8.80 4.76 -1.31
N PHE A 162 -9.22 3.58 -1.83
CA PHE A 162 -8.58 2.30 -1.63
C PHE A 162 -8.34 1.58 -2.97
N PRO A 163 -7.56 2.13 -3.91
CA PRO A 163 -7.35 1.49 -5.20
C PRO A 163 -6.62 0.16 -5.05
N GLN A 164 -7.09 -0.86 -5.77
CA GLN A 164 -6.43 -2.17 -5.90
C GLN A 164 -6.71 -2.79 -7.27
N ASN A 165 -5.95 -3.81 -7.63
CA ASN A 165 -6.27 -4.63 -8.78
C ASN A 165 -7.57 -5.43 -8.56
N LYS A 166 -8.18 -5.90 -9.64
CA LYS A 166 -9.42 -6.67 -9.63
C LYS A 166 -9.29 -7.96 -8.82
N GLU A 167 -8.15 -8.65 -8.93
CA GLU A 167 -7.94 -9.93 -8.27
C GLU A 167 -6.95 -9.84 -7.11
N PHE A 168 -7.22 -10.64 -6.08
CA PHE A 168 -6.27 -10.82 -4.99
C PHE A 168 -5.12 -11.71 -5.45
N VAL A 169 -3.96 -11.48 -4.88
CA VAL A 169 -2.76 -12.23 -5.22
C VAL A 169 -2.39 -13.18 -4.09
N LYS A 170 -2.15 -14.43 -4.44
CA LYS A 170 -1.54 -15.42 -3.57
C LYS A 170 -0.02 -15.34 -3.71
N THR A 171 0.69 -15.25 -2.58
CA THR A 171 2.15 -15.03 -2.61
C THR A 171 2.89 -16.17 -3.31
N SER A 172 2.46 -17.44 -3.11
CA SER A 172 3.04 -18.61 -3.77
C SER A 172 2.90 -18.53 -5.29
N GLU A 173 1.73 -18.17 -5.79
CA GLU A 173 1.47 -18.00 -7.23
C GLU A 173 2.29 -16.87 -7.84
N MET A 174 2.40 -15.73 -7.13
CA MET A 174 3.27 -14.63 -7.55
C MET A 174 4.73 -15.06 -7.67
N VAL A 175 5.26 -15.77 -6.68
CA VAL A 175 6.63 -16.28 -6.70
C VAL A 175 6.83 -17.25 -7.86
N GLN A 176 5.87 -18.13 -8.13
CA GLN A 176 5.91 -19.06 -9.26
C GLN A 176 5.87 -18.31 -10.60
N PHE A 177 5.00 -17.30 -10.73
CA PHE A 177 4.93 -16.47 -11.92
C PHE A 177 6.24 -15.71 -12.18
N ILE A 178 6.82 -15.08 -11.14
CA ILE A 178 8.10 -14.40 -11.24
C ILE A 178 9.22 -15.39 -11.65
N ALA A 179 9.25 -16.61 -11.10
CA ALA A 179 10.22 -17.61 -11.50
C ALA A 179 10.10 -17.94 -12.99
N LYS A 180 8.86 -18.14 -13.48
CA LYS A 180 8.57 -18.41 -14.89
C LYS A 180 9.06 -17.30 -15.83
N THR A 181 8.87 -16.03 -15.49
CA THR A 181 9.36 -14.90 -16.29
C THR A 181 10.88 -14.85 -16.38
N HIS A 182 11.57 -15.43 -15.37
CA HIS A 182 13.03 -15.57 -15.38
C HIS A 182 13.53 -16.92 -15.90
N LYS A 183 12.68 -17.69 -16.63
CA LYS A 183 12.99 -19.02 -17.16
C LYS A 183 13.44 -20.00 -16.08
N LYS A 184 12.97 -19.82 -14.84
CA LYS A 184 13.18 -20.71 -13.70
C LYS A 184 11.91 -21.50 -13.40
N ARG A 185 12.09 -22.72 -12.88
CA ARG A 185 10.98 -23.52 -12.35
C ARG A 185 11.09 -23.57 -10.82
N ILE A 186 10.01 -23.21 -10.15
CA ILE A 186 9.87 -23.35 -8.71
C ILE A 186 8.69 -24.29 -8.43
N ARG A 187 8.88 -25.25 -7.57
CA ARG A 187 7.83 -26.19 -7.18
C ARG A 187 7.16 -25.70 -5.91
N LEU A 188 5.85 -25.53 -5.95
CA LEU A 188 5.06 -25.22 -4.76
C LEU A 188 4.84 -26.49 -3.95
N VAL A 189 5.07 -26.42 -2.62
CA VAL A 189 5.02 -27.57 -1.71
C VAL A 189 4.19 -27.25 -0.48
N ARG A 190 3.35 -28.20 -0.04
CA ARG A 190 2.45 -28.01 1.12
C ARG A 190 3.02 -28.58 2.43
N PHE A 191 4.01 -29.44 2.37
CA PHE A 191 4.56 -30.05 3.58
C PHE A 191 5.24 -29.05 4.53
N LEU A 192 5.62 -27.86 4.03
CA LEU A 192 6.13 -26.74 4.83
C LEU A 192 5.05 -25.92 5.51
N ASN A 193 3.78 -26.04 5.10
CA ASN A 193 2.69 -25.22 5.61
C ASN A 193 2.45 -25.32 7.13
N PRO A 194 2.56 -26.49 7.79
CA PRO A 194 2.42 -26.56 9.24
C PRO A 194 3.42 -25.63 9.97
N ILE A 195 4.69 -25.66 9.54
CA ILE A 195 5.74 -24.81 10.11
C ILE A 195 5.44 -23.33 9.85
N ILE A 196 5.13 -22.97 8.61
CA ILE A 196 4.78 -21.59 8.25
C ILE A 196 3.57 -21.11 9.04
N ASN A 197 2.54 -21.93 9.19
CA ASN A 197 1.33 -21.59 9.94
C ASN A 197 1.60 -21.31 11.43
N VAL A 198 2.54 -21.99 12.05
CA VAL A 198 2.97 -21.72 13.43
C VAL A 198 3.76 -20.41 13.50
N MET A 199 4.51 -20.08 12.46
CA MET A 199 5.33 -18.86 12.40
C MET A 199 4.53 -17.61 12.05
N ILE A 200 3.37 -17.74 11.37
CA ILE A 200 2.46 -16.62 11.13
C ILE A 200 1.92 -16.12 12.48
N GLY A 201 2.05 -14.83 12.75
CA GLY A 201 1.73 -14.20 14.03
C GLY A 201 2.94 -14.05 14.96
N ARG A 202 4.02 -14.83 14.75
CA ARG A 202 5.23 -14.79 15.58
C ARG A 202 6.44 -14.17 14.86
N SER A 203 6.51 -14.26 13.55
CA SER A 203 7.61 -13.72 12.73
C SER A 203 7.12 -12.64 11.79
N ALA A 204 7.66 -11.42 11.93
CA ALA A 204 7.34 -10.29 11.06
C ALA A 204 7.64 -10.58 9.57
N ILE A 205 8.70 -11.36 9.28
CA ILE A 205 9.07 -11.74 7.91
C ILE A 205 8.02 -12.68 7.33
N VAL A 206 7.62 -13.72 8.10
CA VAL A 206 6.62 -14.70 7.67
C VAL A 206 5.26 -14.03 7.49
N ASN A 207 4.86 -13.13 8.40
CA ASN A 207 3.64 -12.33 8.27
C ASN A 207 3.63 -11.49 6.99
N LYS A 208 4.75 -10.82 6.69
CA LYS A 208 4.88 -10.02 5.46
C LYS A 208 4.79 -10.86 4.19
N MET A 209 5.17 -12.13 4.23
CA MET A 209 5.13 -13.03 3.08
C MET A 209 3.80 -13.77 2.96
N PHE A 210 3.29 -14.31 4.05
CA PHE A 210 2.19 -15.28 4.05
C PHE A 210 0.93 -14.83 4.83
N GLY A 211 0.95 -13.69 5.49
CA GLY A 211 -0.25 -13.15 6.15
C GLY A 211 -1.21 -12.51 5.15
N ASN A 212 -2.49 -12.51 5.50
CA ASN A 212 -3.55 -11.85 4.74
C ASN A 212 -3.54 -10.32 4.97
N LEU A 213 -3.75 -9.57 3.91
CA LEU A 213 -3.97 -8.12 3.97
C LEU A 213 -4.70 -7.68 2.70
N VAL A 214 -6.01 -7.60 2.78
CA VAL A 214 -6.89 -7.33 1.65
C VAL A 214 -7.94 -6.28 1.98
N TYR A 215 -8.28 -5.46 1.01
CA TYR A 215 -9.45 -4.61 1.02
C TYR A 215 -10.67 -5.37 0.49
N ASP A 216 -11.86 -5.06 1.00
CA ASP A 216 -13.09 -5.44 0.33
C ASP A 216 -13.10 -4.89 -1.10
N LYS A 217 -13.55 -5.70 -2.06
CA LYS A 217 -13.57 -5.29 -3.48
C LYS A 217 -14.50 -4.09 -3.72
N ASN A 218 -15.53 -3.91 -2.90
CA ASN A 218 -16.45 -2.79 -3.01
C ASN A 218 -15.79 -1.46 -2.63
N LEU A 219 -14.83 -1.45 -1.67
CA LEU A 219 -14.06 -0.25 -1.31
C LEU A 219 -13.25 0.32 -2.48
N SER A 220 -12.89 -0.54 -3.42
CA SER A 220 -12.03 -0.17 -4.55
C SER A 220 -12.80 0.16 -5.81
N LYS A 221 -14.14 0.11 -5.75
CA LYS A 221 -14.98 0.53 -6.87
C LYS A 221 -14.88 2.03 -7.06
N TYR A 222 -14.72 2.43 -8.31
CA TYR A 222 -14.75 3.81 -8.71
C TYR A 222 -15.65 3.98 -9.93
N LYS A 223 -16.21 5.16 -10.14
CA LYS A 223 -17.16 5.45 -11.22
C LYS A 223 -16.60 5.25 -12.63
N GLN A 224 -15.27 5.28 -12.78
CA GLN A 224 -14.55 5.07 -14.04
C GLN A 224 -13.54 3.93 -13.86
N ASN A 225 -13.28 3.18 -14.92
CA ASN A 225 -12.30 2.11 -14.86
C ASN A 225 -10.87 2.65 -14.82
N TYR A 226 -10.15 2.36 -13.73
CA TYR A 226 -8.72 2.66 -13.58
C TYR A 226 -7.85 1.40 -13.67
N GLN A 227 -8.47 0.21 -13.69
CA GLN A 227 -7.78 -1.07 -13.79
C GLN A 227 -7.52 -1.41 -15.26
N ILE A 228 -6.57 -0.70 -15.85
CA ILE A 228 -6.22 -0.78 -17.28
C ILE A 228 -5.23 -1.90 -17.60
N ARG A 229 -4.65 -2.52 -16.58
CA ARG A 229 -3.74 -3.66 -16.66
C ARG A 229 -4.10 -4.71 -15.61
N ASP A 230 -3.99 -5.98 -16.00
CA ASP A 230 -4.15 -7.15 -15.14
C ASP A 230 -2.80 -7.66 -14.60
#